data_128441ddbb9a74c1a35ad8d573eedaf3
#
_entry.id   128441ddbb9a74c1a35ad8d573eedaf3
#
_cell.length_a   1.000
_cell.length_b   1.000
_cell.length_c   1.000
_cell.angle_alpha   90.00
_cell.angle_beta   90.00
_cell.angle_gamma   90.00
#
_symmetry.space_group_name_H-M   'P 1'
#
loop_
_entity.id
_entity.type
_entity.pdbx_description
1 polymer ?
#
loop_
_entity_poly.entity_id
_entity_poly.type
_entity_poly.pdbx_seq_one_letter_code
_entity_poly.pdbx_strand_id
1 'polypeptide(L)'
;EQAALGQDSEVEFQTMDQEETWIQLRMEPLPDNEETTAIGTIRDVTQKVKERHRREEASKLLTRMMDSTMAGLEIALEEDTWRLLWGTQTYQDLLQRAGAHAPYSVFIRDYIGPTIHPRDREQYCQSMERSALLSTFLAGRPPALQEYRVKVDRAPGYEWHAAELYYFRDPGTRQAKCNVFIRQVTQAKMRQLEEKRQLEEKEHILFLQAKKLVESEEELDFVHVISEYYQGIYVVDLAADQTRSIKVPCSAGQTIARAGPWTCTVRS
;
A
#
# COMPACT_ATOMS: atom_id res chain seq x y z
N GLU A 1 -41.75 -4.63 25.00
CA GLU A 1 -43.23 -4.46 25.14
C GLU A 1 -43.83 -4.15 23.80
N GLN A 2 -44.24 -5.19 23.07
CA GLN A 2 -45.34 -5.31 22.14
C GLN A 2 -45.09 -6.52 21.24
N ALA A 3 -45.22 -7.74 21.82
CA ALA A 3 -45.49 -8.89 21.00
C ALA A 3 -46.94 -8.71 20.52
N ALA A 4 -47.12 -8.26 19.31
CA ALA A 4 -48.43 -8.31 18.66
C ALA A 4 -48.81 -9.80 18.58
N LEU A 5 -49.89 -10.15 19.27
CA LEU A 5 -50.52 -11.46 19.26
C LEU A 5 -50.67 -11.95 17.80
N GLY A 6 -49.97 -13.00 17.43
CA GLY A 6 -50.17 -13.70 16.16
C GLY A 6 -49.05 -13.59 15.12
N GLN A 7 -47.90 -13.02 15.42
CA GLN A 7 -46.74 -13.00 14.50
C GLN A 7 -45.53 -13.67 15.13
N ASP A 8 -44.82 -14.51 14.34
CA ASP A 8 -43.51 -15.02 14.69
C ASP A 8 -42.56 -13.85 14.99
N SER A 9 -41.95 -13.84 16.18
CA SER A 9 -40.97 -12.84 16.57
C SER A 9 -39.60 -13.48 16.74
N GLU A 10 -38.60 -12.88 16.08
CA GLU A 10 -37.20 -13.31 16.13
C GLU A 10 -36.36 -12.13 16.58
N VAL A 11 -35.54 -12.33 17.61
CA VAL A 11 -34.63 -11.32 18.16
C VAL A 11 -33.26 -11.91 18.35
N GLU A 12 -32.23 -11.24 17.81
CA GLU A 12 -30.82 -11.54 18.07
C GLU A 12 -30.29 -10.56 19.13
N PHE A 13 -29.64 -11.06 20.17
CA PHE A 13 -28.99 -10.21 21.19
C PHE A 13 -27.67 -10.79 21.65
N GLN A 14 -26.78 -9.92 22.12
CA GLN A 14 -25.50 -10.29 22.67
C GLN A 14 -25.61 -10.49 24.18
N THR A 15 -25.05 -11.57 24.71
CA THR A 15 -24.96 -11.79 26.15
C THR A 15 -23.81 -10.95 26.74
N MET A 16 -23.99 -10.49 28.00
CA MET A 16 -22.97 -9.72 28.73
C MET A 16 -21.88 -10.59 29.38
N ASP A 17 -21.75 -11.85 29.02
CA ASP A 17 -20.71 -12.72 29.54
C ASP A 17 -19.34 -12.42 28.89
N GLN A 18 -18.27 -12.91 29.53
CA GLN A 18 -16.88 -12.66 29.10
C GLN A 18 -16.55 -13.20 27.68
N GLU A 19 -17.39 -14.10 27.18
CA GLU A 19 -17.38 -14.55 25.78
C GLU A 19 -18.52 -13.85 25.05
N GLU A 20 -18.21 -13.04 24.04
CA GLU A 20 -19.19 -12.35 23.18
C GLU A 20 -20.10 -13.39 22.49
N THR A 21 -21.08 -13.91 23.23
CA THR A 21 -22.02 -14.93 22.72
C THR A 21 -23.28 -14.26 22.18
N TRP A 22 -23.68 -14.65 20.98
CA TRP A 22 -24.90 -14.17 20.34
C TRP A 22 -25.98 -15.23 20.39
N ILE A 23 -27.15 -14.86 20.92
CA ILE A 23 -28.28 -15.75 21.09
C ILE A 23 -29.44 -15.22 20.24
N GLN A 24 -30.05 -16.13 19.47
CA GLN A 24 -31.27 -15.90 18.74
C GLN A 24 -32.44 -16.52 19.53
N LEU A 25 -33.38 -15.69 19.87
CA LEU A 25 -34.66 -16.11 20.48
C LEU A 25 -35.74 -16.02 19.43
N ARG A 26 -36.43 -17.12 19.15
CA ARG A 26 -37.62 -17.16 18.29
C ARG A 26 -38.80 -17.59 19.12
N MET A 27 -39.89 -16.85 19.04
CA MET A 27 -41.17 -17.15 19.71
C MET A 27 -42.22 -17.44 18.66
N GLU A 28 -42.92 -18.58 18.81
CA GLU A 28 -44.03 -18.99 17.97
C GLU A 28 -45.28 -19.15 18.85
N PRO A 29 -46.41 -18.47 18.53
CA PRO A 29 -47.65 -18.64 19.27
C PRO A 29 -48.23 -20.06 19.05
N LEU A 30 -48.76 -20.68 20.11
CA LEU A 30 -49.47 -21.96 20.02
C LEU A 30 -50.90 -21.71 19.62
N PRO A 31 -51.38 -22.33 18.53
CA PRO A 31 -52.71 -21.99 17.94
C PRO A 31 -53.91 -22.50 18.70
N ASP A 32 -53.77 -23.17 19.86
CA ASP A 32 -54.84 -24.01 20.39
C ASP A 32 -55.23 -23.78 21.85
N ASN A 33 -54.99 -22.62 22.45
CA ASN A 33 -55.45 -22.34 23.83
C ASN A 33 -55.98 -20.93 23.99
N GLU A 34 -57.09 -20.80 24.76
CA GLU A 34 -57.66 -19.51 25.21
C GLU A 34 -56.65 -18.69 26.05
N GLU A 35 -55.54 -19.27 26.46
CA GLU A 35 -54.42 -18.62 27.10
C GLU A 35 -53.31 -18.32 26.06
N THR A 36 -52.77 -17.12 26.10
CA THR A 36 -51.72 -16.62 25.23
C THR A 36 -50.42 -17.36 25.52
N THR A 37 -50.26 -18.56 24.99
CA THR A 37 -49.07 -19.42 25.20
C THR A 37 -48.22 -19.41 23.94
N ALA A 38 -46.88 -19.26 24.08
CA ALA A 38 -45.95 -19.29 22.98
C ALA A 38 -44.78 -20.27 23.30
N ILE A 39 -44.28 -20.94 22.27
CA ILE A 39 -43.03 -21.72 22.36
C ILE A 39 -41.90 -20.83 22.00
N GLY A 40 -40.91 -20.70 22.91
CA GLY A 40 -39.65 -20.02 22.66
C GLY A 40 -38.56 -21.02 22.34
N THR A 41 -37.81 -20.79 21.26
CA THR A 41 -36.57 -21.53 20.94
C THR A 41 -35.39 -20.61 21.06
N ILE A 42 -34.34 -21.10 21.73
CA ILE A 42 -33.06 -20.38 21.92
C ILE A 42 -31.99 -21.11 21.12
N ARG A 43 -31.25 -20.36 20.32
CA ARG A 43 -30.14 -20.91 19.51
C ARG A 43 -28.91 -20.02 19.67
N ASP A 44 -27.75 -20.63 19.89
CA ASP A 44 -26.47 -19.96 19.77
C ASP A 44 -26.19 -19.69 18.28
N VAL A 45 -26.02 -18.42 17.94
CA VAL A 45 -25.76 -17.94 16.58
C VAL A 45 -24.43 -17.17 16.50
N THR A 46 -23.58 -17.31 17.50
CA THR A 46 -22.30 -16.59 17.63
C THR A 46 -21.43 -16.75 16.38
N GLN A 47 -21.26 -17.96 15.90
CA GLN A 47 -20.47 -18.24 14.69
C GLN A 47 -21.07 -17.54 13.47
N LYS A 48 -22.38 -17.64 13.29
CA LYS A 48 -23.12 -17.04 12.17
C LYS A 48 -23.02 -15.50 12.18
N VAL A 49 -23.12 -14.87 13.35
CA VAL A 49 -22.99 -13.42 13.52
C VAL A 49 -21.56 -12.98 13.28
N LYS A 50 -20.56 -13.69 13.83
CA LYS A 50 -19.12 -13.41 13.58
C LYS A 50 -18.76 -13.51 12.10
N GLU A 51 -19.27 -14.52 11.39
CA GLU A 51 -19.07 -14.66 9.94
C GLU A 51 -19.77 -13.54 9.16
N ARG A 52 -20.99 -13.14 9.54
CA ARG A 52 -21.71 -12.02 8.93
C ARG A 52 -20.93 -10.71 9.11
N HIS A 53 -20.48 -10.39 10.32
CA HIS A 53 -19.68 -9.20 10.60
C HIS A 53 -18.36 -9.19 9.80
N ARG A 54 -17.65 -10.32 9.75
CA ARG A 54 -16.42 -10.42 8.92
C ARG A 54 -16.70 -10.17 7.44
N ARG A 55 -17.82 -10.69 6.90
CA ARG A 55 -18.22 -10.44 5.51
C ARG A 55 -18.59 -8.98 5.28
N GLU A 56 -19.30 -8.36 6.22
CA GLU A 56 -19.68 -6.95 6.16
C GLU A 56 -18.45 -6.04 6.24
N GLU A 57 -17.51 -6.31 7.14
CA GLU A 57 -16.23 -5.59 7.25
C GLU A 57 -15.38 -5.74 5.99
N ALA A 58 -15.25 -6.96 5.47
CA ALA A 58 -14.57 -7.21 4.22
C ALA A 58 -15.25 -6.48 3.04
N SER A 59 -16.59 -6.48 2.99
CA SER A 59 -17.35 -5.75 1.97
C SER A 59 -17.16 -4.24 2.08
N LYS A 60 -17.19 -3.68 3.29
CA LYS A 60 -16.92 -2.24 3.53
C LYS A 60 -15.50 -1.87 3.12
N LEU A 61 -14.51 -2.73 3.43
CA LEU A 61 -13.14 -2.54 3.02
C LEU A 61 -13.00 -2.56 1.50
N LEU A 62 -13.61 -3.55 0.84
CA LEU A 62 -13.63 -3.64 -0.62
C LEU A 62 -14.30 -2.41 -1.25
N THR A 63 -15.42 -1.96 -0.74
CA THR A 63 -16.12 -0.76 -1.22
C THR A 63 -15.22 0.48 -1.10
N ARG A 64 -14.56 0.68 0.04
CA ARG A 64 -13.60 1.79 0.22
C ARG A 64 -12.41 1.69 -0.73
N MET A 65 -11.89 0.49 -0.96
CA MET A 65 -10.82 0.26 -1.94
C MET A 65 -11.31 0.58 -3.36
N MET A 66 -12.54 0.18 -3.71
CA MET A 66 -13.15 0.48 -5.02
C MET A 66 -13.38 1.98 -5.22
N ASP A 67 -13.84 2.72 -4.21
CA ASP A 67 -14.07 4.17 -4.29
C ASP A 67 -12.78 4.95 -4.57
N SER A 68 -11.63 4.46 -4.13
CA SER A 68 -10.31 5.06 -4.39
C SER A 68 -9.60 4.50 -5.61
N THR A 69 -10.16 3.46 -6.25
CA THR A 69 -9.54 2.71 -7.34
C THR A 69 -10.16 3.10 -8.68
N MET A 70 -9.31 3.47 -9.63
CA MET A 70 -9.75 3.86 -10.98
C MET A 70 -10.09 2.66 -11.87
N ALA A 71 -9.42 1.54 -11.68
CA ALA A 71 -9.68 0.30 -12.41
C ALA A 71 -9.19 -0.93 -11.64
N GLY A 72 -9.88 -2.04 -11.82
CA GLY A 72 -9.48 -3.38 -11.39
C GLY A 72 -9.42 -4.31 -12.59
N LEU A 73 -8.31 -5.00 -12.74
CA LEU A 73 -8.04 -5.96 -13.81
C LEU A 73 -7.75 -7.33 -13.21
N GLU A 74 -8.22 -8.40 -13.83
CA GLU A 74 -7.78 -9.76 -13.57
C GLU A 74 -6.98 -10.26 -14.77
N ILE A 75 -5.81 -10.82 -14.53
CA ILE A 75 -4.89 -11.35 -15.54
C ILE A 75 -4.73 -12.85 -15.29
N ALA A 76 -4.99 -13.66 -16.31
CA ALA A 76 -4.66 -15.09 -16.32
C ALA A 76 -3.24 -15.26 -16.88
N LEU A 77 -2.28 -15.49 -15.97
CA LEU A 77 -0.85 -15.45 -16.30
C LEU A 77 -0.40 -16.56 -17.22
N GLU A 78 -1.06 -17.73 -17.19
CA GLU A 78 -0.73 -18.87 -18.02
C GLU A 78 -1.31 -18.76 -19.43
N GLU A 79 -2.49 -18.13 -19.57
CA GLU A 79 -3.24 -18.03 -20.84
C GLU A 79 -2.98 -16.73 -21.62
N ASP A 80 -2.24 -15.77 -21.04
CA ASP A 80 -2.03 -14.43 -21.60
C ASP A 80 -3.35 -13.68 -21.87
N THR A 81 -4.37 -13.92 -21.03
CA THR A 81 -5.67 -13.28 -21.13
C THR A 81 -5.89 -12.34 -19.95
N TRP A 82 -6.81 -11.41 -20.13
CA TRP A 82 -7.16 -10.45 -19.11
C TRP A 82 -8.62 -10.01 -19.22
N ARG A 83 -9.16 -9.50 -18.13
CA ARG A 83 -10.48 -8.88 -18.11
C ARG A 83 -10.51 -7.68 -17.18
N LEU A 84 -11.29 -6.68 -17.56
CA LEU A 84 -11.62 -5.57 -16.69
C LEU A 84 -12.68 -6.03 -15.67
N LEU A 85 -12.40 -5.92 -14.40
CA LEU A 85 -13.36 -6.20 -13.32
C LEU A 85 -14.28 -5.00 -13.11
N TRP A 86 -13.71 -3.81 -13.04
CA TRP A 86 -14.38 -2.50 -13.06
C TRP A 86 -13.39 -1.43 -13.51
N GLY A 87 -13.90 -0.27 -13.93
CA GLY A 87 -13.03 0.84 -14.32
C GLY A 87 -13.81 2.11 -14.62
N THR A 88 -13.12 3.23 -14.49
CA THR A 88 -13.59 4.53 -14.96
C THR A 88 -13.79 4.51 -16.48
N GLN A 89 -14.51 5.51 -17.00
CA GLN A 89 -14.76 5.62 -18.45
C GLN A 89 -13.46 5.56 -19.28
N THR A 90 -12.40 6.20 -18.79
CA THR A 90 -11.08 6.17 -19.47
C THR A 90 -10.55 4.75 -19.67
N TYR A 91 -10.67 3.89 -18.66
CA TYR A 91 -10.24 2.49 -18.76
C TYR A 91 -11.17 1.66 -19.63
N GLN A 92 -12.47 1.95 -19.60
CA GLN A 92 -13.44 1.32 -20.50
C GLN A 92 -13.15 1.68 -21.98
N ASP A 93 -12.83 2.94 -22.27
CA ASP A 93 -12.46 3.39 -23.60
C ASP A 93 -11.15 2.74 -24.10
N LEU A 94 -10.17 2.57 -23.22
CA LEU A 94 -8.94 1.83 -23.52
C LEU A 94 -9.24 0.36 -23.86
N LEU A 95 -10.14 -0.28 -23.11
CA LEU A 95 -10.59 -1.64 -23.37
C LEU A 95 -11.25 -1.76 -24.75
N GLN A 96 -12.14 -0.83 -25.09
CA GLN A 96 -12.81 -0.82 -26.41
C GLN A 96 -11.80 -0.69 -27.54
N ARG A 97 -10.79 0.16 -27.41
CA ARG A 97 -9.71 0.33 -28.39
C ARG A 97 -8.84 -0.92 -28.54
N ALA A 98 -8.54 -1.60 -27.44
CA ALA A 98 -7.74 -2.82 -27.44
C ALA A 98 -8.47 -4.03 -28.04
N GLY A 99 -9.79 -4.00 -28.02
CA GLY A 99 -10.63 -5.17 -28.35
C GLY A 99 -10.69 -6.17 -27.19
N ALA A 100 -11.88 -6.71 -26.95
CA ALA A 100 -12.18 -7.56 -25.79
C ALA A 100 -11.35 -8.85 -25.68
N HIS A 101 -10.63 -9.23 -26.73
CA HIS A 101 -9.89 -10.49 -26.84
C HIS A 101 -8.39 -10.30 -27.11
N ALA A 102 -7.86 -9.07 -27.02
CA ALA A 102 -6.43 -8.87 -27.18
C ALA A 102 -5.65 -9.61 -26.08
N PRO A 103 -4.54 -10.30 -26.39
CA PRO A 103 -3.66 -10.86 -25.37
C PRO A 103 -3.19 -9.79 -24.38
N TYR A 104 -2.99 -10.18 -23.12
CA TYR A 104 -2.53 -9.24 -22.08
C TYR A 104 -1.19 -8.59 -22.45
N SER A 105 -0.26 -9.36 -23.00
CA SER A 105 1.04 -8.88 -23.47
C SER A 105 0.92 -7.77 -24.53
N VAL A 106 -0.01 -7.91 -25.45
CA VAL A 106 -0.33 -6.89 -26.47
C VAL A 106 -0.99 -5.68 -25.82
N PHE A 107 -1.94 -5.90 -24.91
CA PHE A 107 -2.62 -4.82 -24.21
C PHE A 107 -1.64 -3.92 -23.46
N ILE A 108 -0.71 -4.49 -22.69
CA ILE A 108 0.29 -3.71 -21.94
C ILE A 108 1.22 -2.96 -22.89
N ARG A 109 1.76 -3.62 -23.93
CA ARG A 109 2.76 -3.04 -24.80
C ARG A 109 2.18 -1.96 -25.72
N ASP A 110 1.07 -2.24 -26.37
CA ASP A 110 0.58 -1.45 -27.51
C ASP A 110 -0.50 -0.44 -27.09
N TYR A 111 -1.20 -0.65 -25.97
CA TYR A 111 -2.27 0.24 -25.52
C TYR A 111 -1.92 1.00 -24.24
N ILE A 112 -1.38 0.34 -23.23
CA ILE A 112 -1.01 1.01 -21.98
C ILE A 112 0.36 1.68 -22.08
N GLY A 113 1.37 0.99 -22.58
CA GLY A 113 2.75 1.49 -22.69
C GLY A 113 2.86 2.88 -23.32
N PRO A 114 2.18 3.18 -24.45
CA PRO A 114 2.22 4.52 -25.04
C PRO A 114 1.66 5.64 -24.14
N THR A 115 0.77 5.34 -23.20
CA THR A 115 0.20 6.32 -22.27
C THR A 115 1.14 6.63 -21.11
N ILE A 116 2.10 5.74 -20.84
CA ILE A 116 3.06 5.88 -19.74
C ILE A 116 4.13 6.93 -20.11
N HIS A 117 4.53 7.73 -19.11
CA HIS A 117 5.57 8.73 -19.28
C HIS A 117 6.88 8.08 -19.80
N PRO A 118 7.57 8.67 -20.79
CA PRO A 118 8.74 8.05 -21.45
C PRO A 118 9.83 7.54 -20.48
N ARG A 119 10.08 8.26 -19.37
CA ARG A 119 11.07 7.85 -18.36
C ARG A 119 10.65 6.65 -17.54
N ASP A 120 9.35 6.37 -17.44
CA ASP A 120 8.82 5.29 -16.59
C ASP A 120 8.41 4.07 -17.44
N ARG A 121 8.27 4.26 -18.76
CA ARG A 121 7.69 3.29 -19.70
C ARG A 121 8.43 1.97 -19.73
N GLU A 122 9.75 2.02 -19.88
CA GLU A 122 10.55 0.81 -19.99
C GLU A 122 10.44 -0.04 -18.72
N GLN A 123 10.66 0.58 -17.56
CA GLN A 123 10.54 -0.08 -16.26
C GLN A 123 9.13 -0.62 -16.03
N TYR A 124 8.10 0.16 -16.36
CA TYR A 124 6.70 -0.26 -16.24
C TYR A 124 6.41 -1.47 -17.12
N CYS A 125 6.74 -1.41 -18.42
CA CYS A 125 6.49 -2.51 -19.35
C CYS A 125 7.24 -3.77 -18.93
N GLN A 126 8.49 -3.68 -18.49
CA GLN A 126 9.25 -4.83 -18.02
C GLN A 126 8.63 -5.44 -16.76
N SER A 127 8.21 -4.62 -15.80
CA SER A 127 7.61 -5.12 -14.55
C SER A 127 6.21 -5.69 -14.72
N MET A 128 5.45 -5.19 -15.71
CA MET A 128 4.11 -5.64 -16.03
C MET A 128 4.10 -6.70 -17.14
N GLU A 129 5.26 -7.10 -17.64
CA GLU A 129 5.35 -8.19 -18.59
C GLU A 129 4.86 -9.51 -17.96
N ARG A 130 4.10 -10.29 -18.73
CA ARG A 130 3.52 -11.57 -18.27
C ARG A 130 4.56 -12.51 -17.65
N SER A 131 5.74 -12.62 -18.27
CA SER A 131 6.87 -13.42 -17.78
C SER A 131 7.37 -12.97 -16.41
N ALA A 132 7.47 -11.66 -16.19
CA ALA A 132 7.87 -11.06 -14.91
C ALA A 132 6.82 -11.30 -13.82
N LEU A 133 5.54 -11.12 -14.14
CA LEU A 133 4.45 -11.39 -13.22
C LEU A 133 4.39 -12.87 -12.83
N LEU A 134 4.53 -13.78 -13.79
CA LEU A 134 4.54 -15.22 -13.53
C LEU A 134 5.73 -15.63 -12.69
N SER A 135 6.93 -15.09 -12.96
CA SER A 135 8.12 -15.38 -12.15
C SER A 135 7.98 -14.88 -10.72
N THR A 136 7.36 -13.71 -10.52
CA THR A 136 7.09 -13.14 -9.20
C THR A 136 6.11 -14.01 -8.40
N PHE A 137 5.06 -14.50 -9.07
CA PHE A 137 4.09 -15.44 -8.49
C PHE A 137 4.78 -16.75 -8.07
N LEU A 138 5.56 -17.37 -8.96
CA LEU A 138 6.26 -18.64 -8.67
C LEU A 138 7.29 -18.51 -7.54
N ALA A 139 7.91 -17.34 -7.42
CA ALA A 139 8.84 -17.03 -6.32
C ALA A 139 8.14 -16.77 -4.97
N GLY A 140 6.81 -16.77 -4.91
CA GLY A 140 6.04 -16.50 -3.70
C GLY A 140 6.26 -15.11 -3.12
N ARG A 141 6.62 -14.13 -3.95
CA ARG A 141 6.86 -12.76 -3.50
C ARG A 141 5.57 -12.09 -3.03
N PRO A 142 5.65 -11.16 -2.05
CA PRO A 142 4.49 -10.43 -1.58
C PRO A 142 3.89 -9.55 -2.70
N PRO A 143 2.66 -9.04 -2.50
CA PRO A 143 2.04 -8.08 -3.40
C PRO A 143 2.99 -6.94 -3.72
N ALA A 144 3.05 -6.54 -4.99
CA ALA A 144 3.94 -5.49 -5.46
C ALA A 144 3.15 -4.19 -5.70
N LEU A 145 3.78 -3.05 -5.42
CA LEU A 145 3.27 -1.72 -5.74
C LEU A 145 4.14 -1.12 -6.86
N GLN A 146 3.51 -0.73 -7.95
CA GLN A 146 4.15 -0.06 -9.08
C GLN A 146 3.62 1.36 -9.20
N GLU A 147 4.47 2.36 -8.98
CA GLU A 147 4.13 3.76 -9.19
C GLU A 147 4.65 4.23 -10.55
N TYR A 148 3.83 4.93 -11.31
CA TYR A 148 4.16 5.40 -12.64
C TYR A 148 3.35 6.64 -13.01
N ARG A 149 3.85 7.39 -13.99
CA ARG A 149 3.15 8.54 -14.55
C ARG A 149 2.43 8.15 -15.84
N VAL A 150 1.16 8.48 -15.91
CA VAL A 150 0.31 8.18 -17.08
C VAL A 150 -0.32 9.45 -17.62
N LYS A 151 -0.46 9.54 -18.94
CA LYS A 151 -1.19 10.61 -19.62
C LYS A 151 -2.67 10.24 -19.69
N VAL A 152 -3.49 11.04 -19.04
CA VAL A 152 -4.95 10.92 -19.11
C VAL A 152 -5.46 11.87 -20.18
N ASP A 153 -6.32 11.39 -21.07
CA ASP A 153 -6.77 12.12 -22.28
C ASP A 153 -7.34 13.53 -22.05
N ARG A 154 -7.76 13.86 -20.83
CA ARG A 154 -8.35 15.18 -20.48
C ARG A 154 -7.48 16.04 -19.56
N ALA A 155 -6.36 15.51 -19.09
CA ALA A 155 -5.46 16.26 -18.20
C ALA A 155 -4.36 16.97 -19.01
N PRO A 156 -3.94 18.19 -18.61
CA PRO A 156 -2.89 18.93 -19.32
C PRO A 156 -1.48 18.32 -19.16
N GLY A 157 -1.34 17.28 -18.37
CA GLY A 157 -0.04 16.65 -18.05
C GLY A 157 -0.14 15.18 -17.71
N TYR A 158 0.91 14.68 -17.08
CA TYR A 158 0.95 13.33 -16.54
C TYR A 158 0.46 13.29 -15.10
N GLU A 159 -0.30 12.27 -14.75
CA GLU A 159 -0.77 11.98 -13.42
C GLU A 159 -0.02 10.78 -12.83
N TRP A 160 0.19 10.78 -11.50
CA TRP A 160 0.76 9.65 -10.82
C TRP A 160 -0.32 8.62 -10.49
N HIS A 161 -0.09 7.41 -10.98
CA HIS A 161 -0.90 6.23 -10.67
C HIS A 161 -0.06 5.20 -9.93
N ALA A 162 -0.74 4.37 -9.15
CA ALA A 162 -0.16 3.22 -8.49
C ALA A 162 -0.96 1.98 -8.87
N ALA A 163 -0.28 0.93 -9.32
CA ALA A 163 -0.85 -0.38 -9.55
C ALA A 163 -0.44 -1.32 -8.41
N GLU A 164 -1.41 -1.86 -7.70
CA GLU A 164 -1.23 -2.88 -6.69
C GLU A 164 -1.51 -4.25 -7.29
N LEU A 165 -0.56 -5.19 -7.16
CA LEU A 165 -0.62 -6.51 -7.78
C LEU A 165 -0.80 -7.58 -6.72
N TYR A 166 -1.90 -8.34 -6.82
CA TYR A 166 -2.25 -9.42 -5.91
C TYR A 166 -2.27 -10.74 -6.66
N TYR A 167 -1.36 -11.63 -6.32
CA TYR A 167 -1.21 -12.94 -6.96
C TYR A 167 -1.99 -14.02 -6.21
N PHE A 168 -2.68 -14.88 -6.95
CA PHE A 168 -3.43 -16.00 -6.38
C PHE A 168 -3.55 -17.18 -7.36
N ARG A 169 -3.95 -18.33 -6.83
CA ARG A 169 -4.40 -19.45 -7.65
C ARG A 169 -5.91 -19.46 -7.71
N ASP A 170 -6.44 -19.55 -8.91
CA ASP A 170 -7.88 -19.71 -9.10
C ASP A 170 -8.34 -21.03 -8.43
N PRO A 171 -9.32 -20.99 -7.52
CA PRO A 171 -9.74 -22.18 -6.79
C PRO A 171 -10.37 -23.26 -7.67
N GLY A 172 -10.96 -22.89 -8.82
CA GLY A 172 -11.60 -23.82 -9.74
C GLY A 172 -10.63 -24.43 -10.75
N THR A 173 -9.81 -23.59 -11.41
CA THR A 173 -8.89 -24.03 -12.48
C THR A 173 -7.47 -24.30 -12.01
N ARG A 174 -7.10 -23.87 -10.79
CA ARG A 174 -5.75 -23.86 -10.21
C ARG A 174 -4.71 -23.04 -10.99
N GLN A 175 -5.14 -22.28 -11.95
CA GLN A 175 -4.28 -21.40 -12.75
C GLN A 175 -3.74 -20.22 -11.93
N ALA A 176 -2.55 -19.75 -12.31
CA ALA A 176 -1.95 -18.57 -11.73
C ALA A 176 -2.66 -17.31 -12.28
N LYS A 177 -3.18 -16.49 -11.37
CA LYS A 177 -3.84 -15.23 -11.69
C LYS A 177 -3.25 -14.08 -10.91
N CYS A 178 -3.40 -12.87 -11.44
CA CYS A 178 -3.02 -11.62 -10.80
C CYS A 178 -4.18 -10.62 -10.89
N ASN A 179 -4.62 -10.09 -9.76
CA ASN A 179 -5.49 -8.92 -9.73
C ASN A 179 -4.65 -7.66 -9.63
N VAL A 180 -4.92 -6.70 -10.49
CA VAL A 180 -4.25 -5.39 -10.52
C VAL A 180 -5.28 -4.32 -10.19
N PHE A 181 -5.04 -3.57 -9.13
CA PHE A 181 -5.87 -2.43 -8.73
C PHE A 181 -5.11 -1.14 -8.99
N ILE A 182 -5.69 -0.27 -9.81
CA ILE A 182 -5.07 0.99 -10.23
C ILE A 182 -5.76 2.14 -9.53
N ARG A 183 -4.98 2.98 -8.84
CA ARG A 183 -5.48 4.18 -8.18
C ARG A 183 -4.65 5.41 -8.53
N GLN A 184 -5.28 6.56 -8.52
CA GLN A 184 -4.59 7.85 -8.68
C GLN A 184 -3.94 8.23 -7.35
N VAL A 185 -2.63 8.53 -7.40
CA VAL A 185 -1.84 8.91 -6.21
C VAL A 185 -1.16 10.27 -6.39
N THR A 186 -1.58 11.06 -7.38
CA THR A 186 -0.94 12.33 -7.76
C THR A 186 -0.75 13.26 -6.56
N GLN A 187 -1.79 13.50 -5.76
CA GLN A 187 -1.69 14.41 -4.62
C GLN A 187 -0.74 13.90 -3.53
N ALA A 188 -0.84 12.61 -3.19
CA ALA A 188 0.03 12.00 -2.18
C ALA A 188 1.50 12.01 -2.65
N LYS A 189 1.73 11.67 -3.93
CA LYS A 189 3.07 11.67 -4.52
C LYS A 189 3.67 13.06 -4.60
N MET A 190 2.89 14.05 -4.97
CA MET A 190 3.36 15.45 -5.01
C MET A 190 3.73 15.96 -3.62
N ARG A 191 2.95 15.63 -2.57
CA ARG A 191 3.32 15.95 -1.18
C ARG A 191 4.63 15.26 -0.79
N GLN A 192 4.75 13.98 -1.04
CA GLN A 192 5.98 13.22 -0.72
C GLN A 192 7.22 13.81 -1.42
N LEU A 193 7.10 14.17 -2.70
CA LEU A 193 8.19 14.77 -3.46
C LEU A 193 8.55 16.17 -2.94
N GLU A 194 7.56 16.96 -2.55
CA GLU A 194 7.78 18.29 -1.97
C GLU A 194 8.43 18.20 -0.59
N GLU A 195 7.97 17.28 0.27
CA GLU A 195 8.60 17.04 1.58
C GLU A 195 10.06 16.59 1.42
N LYS A 196 10.33 15.69 0.46
CA LYS A 196 11.70 15.25 0.16
C LYS A 196 12.56 16.42 -0.33
N ARG A 197 12.04 17.25 -1.22
CA ARG A 197 12.74 18.44 -1.74
C ARG A 197 13.08 19.42 -0.61
N GLN A 198 12.12 19.68 0.30
CA GLN A 198 12.34 20.56 1.44
C GLN A 198 13.39 19.99 2.40
N LEU A 199 13.41 18.69 2.59
CA LEU A 199 14.44 18.04 3.41
C LEU A 199 15.82 18.18 2.80
N GLU A 200 15.97 17.87 1.51
CA GLU A 200 17.23 18.02 0.75
C GLU A 200 17.70 19.49 0.76
N GLU A 201 16.80 20.44 0.62
CA GLU A 201 17.14 21.86 0.68
C GLU A 201 17.62 22.28 2.08
N LYS A 202 16.97 21.80 3.15
CA LYS A 202 17.42 22.04 4.54
C LYS A 202 18.78 21.43 4.79
N GLU A 203 19.01 20.18 4.35
CA GLU A 203 20.32 19.51 4.47
C GLU A 203 21.41 20.30 3.73
N HIS A 204 21.11 20.81 2.54
CA HIS A 204 22.04 21.62 1.77
C HIS A 204 22.37 22.95 2.46
N ILE A 205 21.39 23.64 3.02
CA ILE A 205 21.60 24.88 3.79
C ILE A 205 22.46 24.61 5.02
N LEU A 206 22.16 23.54 5.78
CA LEU A 206 22.97 23.15 6.92
C LEU A 206 24.40 22.84 6.53
N PHE A 207 24.60 22.14 5.42
CA PHE A 207 25.94 21.85 4.88
C PHE A 207 26.70 23.13 4.52
N LEU A 208 26.06 24.12 3.87
CA LEU A 208 26.69 25.39 3.54
C LEU A 208 27.03 26.22 4.79
N GLN A 209 26.15 26.23 5.79
CA GLN A 209 26.41 26.88 7.09
C GLN A 209 27.61 26.20 7.78
N ALA A 210 27.63 24.86 7.77
CA ALA A 210 28.76 24.10 8.28
C ALA A 210 30.08 24.48 7.65
N LYS A 211 30.10 24.57 6.33
CA LYS A 211 31.28 24.95 5.55
C LYS A 211 31.79 26.36 5.90
N LYS A 212 30.88 27.33 5.97
CA LYS A 212 31.21 28.73 6.34
C LYS A 212 31.81 28.84 7.73
N LEU A 213 31.32 28.07 8.70
CA LEU A 213 31.80 28.10 10.08
C LEU A 213 33.17 27.45 10.24
N VAL A 214 33.45 26.38 9.47
CA VAL A 214 34.80 25.79 9.41
C VAL A 214 35.80 26.76 8.82
N GLU A 215 35.38 27.60 7.86
CA GLU A 215 36.23 28.64 7.23
C GLU A 215 36.44 29.88 8.15
N SER A 216 35.60 30.11 9.17
CA SER A 216 35.59 31.35 9.98
C SER A 216 36.25 31.27 11.36
N GLU A 217 36.90 30.16 11.75
CA GLU A 217 37.54 29.94 13.09
C GLU A 217 36.60 30.01 14.32
N GLU A 218 35.29 30.26 14.16
CA GLU A 218 34.29 30.25 15.24
C GLU A 218 33.74 28.85 15.51
N GLU A 219 34.63 27.90 15.83
CA GLU A 219 34.31 26.48 15.90
C GLU A 219 33.35 26.07 17.05
N LEU A 220 33.23 26.88 18.11
CA LEU A 220 32.59 26.41 19.36
C LEU A 220 31.06 26.46 19.34
N ASP A 221 30.47 27.46 18.73
CA ASP A 221 28.99 27.59 18.71
C ASP A 221 28.33 26.64 17.68
N PHE A 222 29.05 26.34 16.61
CA PHE A 222 28.57 25.49 15.55
C PHE A 222 28.44 24.02 15.94
N VAL A 223 29.45 23.49 16.65
CA VAL A 223 29.42 22.09 17.14
C VAL A 223 28.21 21.83 18.04
N HIS A 224 27.75 22.85 18.76
CA HIS A 224 26.60 22.71 19.64
C HIS A 224 25.28 22.59 18.85
N VAL A 225 25.06 23.43 17.85
CA VAL A 225 23.84 23.43 17.03
C VAL A 225 23.71 22.17 16.17
N ILE A 226 24.81 21.70 15.53
CA ILE A 226 24.75 20.50 14.72
C ILE A 226 24.74 19.21 15.55
N SER A 227 25.29 19.27 16.77
CA SER A 227 25.39 18.09 17.62
C SER A 227 24.03 17.48 17.98
N GLU A 228 22.94 18.24 17.90
CA GLU A 228 21.59 17.73 18.10
C GLU A 228 21.07 16.87 16.94
N TYR A 229 21.58 17.09 15.73
CA TYR A 229 21.07 16.45 14.49
C TYR A 229 21.95 15.32 13.97
N TYR A 230 23.25 15.33 14.26
CA TYR A 230 24.18 14.32 13.73
C TYR A 230 24.85 13.52 14.83
N GLN A 231 24.95 12.20 14.62
CA GLN A 231 25.63 11.30 15.57
C GLN A 231 27.15 11.46 15.58
N GLY A 232 27.74 11.93 14.51
CA GLY A 232 29.18 12.19 14.40
C GLY A 232 29.47 13.26 13.36
N ILE A 233 30.48 14.10 13.62
CA ILE A 233 30.92 15.17 12.72
C ILE A 233 32.43 15.09 12.59
N TYR A 234 32.93 15.05 11.34
CA TYR A 234 34.35 14.93 10.99
C TYR A 234 34.71 15.98 9.95
N VAL A 235 35.88 16.56 10.08
CA VAL A 235 36.52 17.38 9.01
C VAL A 235 37.65 16.55 8.41
N VAL A 236 37.62 16.42 7.09
CA VAL A 236 38.60 15.68 6.33
C VAL A 236 39.39 16.67 5.46
N ASP A 237 40.68 16.81 5.69
CA ASP A 237 41.56 17.53 4.79
C ASP A 237 42.06 16.54 3.73
N LEU A 238 41.53 16.65 2.53
CA LEU A 238 41.87 15.75 1.40
C LEU A 238 43.26 15.99 0.85
N ALA A 239 43.86 17.18 1.05
CA ALA A 239 45.21 17.49 0.58
C ALA A 239 46.27 16.95 1.55
N ALA A 240 46.00 17.00 2.85
CA ALA A 240 46.88 16.53 3.89
C ALA A 240 46.62 15.08 4.32
N ASP A 241 45.57 14.43 3.76
CA ASP A 241 45.10 13.10 4.15
C ASP A 241 44.88 12.96 5.67
N GLN A 242 44.31 14.02 6.26
CA GLN A 242 44.04 14.09 7.71
C GLN A 242 42.58 14.24 8.03
N THR A 243 42.17 13.53 9.08
CA THR A 243 40.79 13.60 9.58
C THR A 243 40.81 14.12 11.02
N ARG A 244 39.97 15.16 11.29
CA ARG A 244 39.76 15.68 12.63
C ARG A 244 38.30 15.42 13.01
N SER A 245 38.08 14.73 14.12
CA SER A 245 36.76 14.55 14.70
C SER A 245 36.33 15.82 15.46
N ILE A 246 35.18 16.37 15.15
CA ILE A 246 34.55 17.47 15.88
C ILE A 246 33.59 16.92 16.92
N LYS A 247 32.80 15.88 16.57
CA LYS A 247 31.92 15.16 17.49
C LYS A 247 32.05 13.66 17.26
N VAL A 248 32.14 12.90 18.34
CA VAL A 248 32.12 11.43 18.33
C VAL A 248 30.82 10.95 18.95
N PRO A 249 30.12 9.97 18.38
CA PRO A 249 28.92 9.42 18.99
C PRO A 249 29.23 8.80 20.36
N CYS A 250 28.45 9.16 21.38
CA CYS A 250 28.53 8.59 22.72
C CYS A 250 27.87 7.19 22.77
N SER A 251 28.30 6.25 21.95
CA SER A 251 27.94 4.84 22.09
C SER A 251 29.15 4.05 22.56
N ALA A 252 28.97 3.47 23.72
CA ALA A 252 29.84 2.57 24.46
C ALA A 252 31.05 2.00 23.67
N GLY A 253 32.25 2.41 24.03
CA GLY A 253 33.42 1.54 24.01
C GLY A 253 34.24 1.46 22.73
N GLN A 254 33.98 2.26 21.68
CA GLN A 254 34.88 2.31 20.52
C GLN A 254 35.61 3.65 20.45
N THR A 255 36.85 3.64 20.87
CA THR A 255 37.81 4.74 20.66
C THR A 255 38.12 4.77 19.17
N ILE A 256 37.52 5.68 18.42
CA ILE A 256 37.96 5.96 17.05
C ILE A 256 39.29 6.68 17.19
N ALA A 257 40.36 6.08 16.66
CA ALA A 257 41.73 6.53 16.82
C ALA A 257 41.89 7.99 16.36
N ARG A 258 42.60 8.78 17.18
CA ARG A 258 43.12 10.09 16.82
C ARG A 258 43.99 9.98 15.58
N ALA A 259 43.73 10.84 14.58
CA ALA A 259 44.57 11.19 13.46
C ALA A 259 45.45 10.02 12.89
N GLY A 260 44.94 9.38 11.86
CA GLY A 260 45.66 8.43 11.01
C GLY A 260 45.16 8.52 9.57
N PRO A 261 45.94 8.01 8.59
CA PRO A 261 45.53 8.06 7.19
C PRO A 261 44.23 7.31 6.97
N TRP A 262 43.41 7.85 6.07
CA TRP A 262 42.07 7.34 5.76
C TRP A 262 42.15 5.95 5.14
N THR A 263 41.79 4.92 5.86
CA THR A 263 41.52 3.60 5.29
C THR A 263 40.00 3.37 5.33
N CYS A 264 39.36 3.55 4.17
CA CYS A 264 37.93 3.20 4.01
C CYS A 264 37.80 1.68 3.94
N THR A 265 37.57 1.01 5.06
CA THR A 265 37.21 -0.41 5.08
C THR A 265 35.69 -0.51 4.99
N VAL A 266 35.18 -0.63 3.76
CA VAL A 266 33.80 -1.06 3.54
C VAL A 266 33.77 -2.56 3.87
N ARG A 267 33.18 -2.93 5.02
CA ARG A 267 32.80 -4.32 5.27
C ARG A 267 31.47 -4.58 4.57
N SER A 268 31.51 -5.49 3.61
CA SER A 268 30.37 -6.13 2.95
C SER A 268 29.47 -6.87 3.95
#